data_b60f0a38cc29d9e10d8fa9ef370f6aee
#
_entry.id   b60f0a38cc29d9e10d8fa9ef370f6aee
#
_cell.length_a   1.000
_cell.length_b   1.000
_cell.length_c   1.000
_cell.angle_alpha   90.00
_cell.angle_beta   90.00
_cell.angle_gamma   90.00
#
_symmetry.space_group_name_H-M   'P 1'
#
loop_
_entity.id
_entity.type
_entity.pdbx_description
1 polymer ?
#
loop_
_entity_poly.entity_id
_entity_poly.type
_entity_poly.pdbx_seq_one_letter_code
_entity_poly.pdbx_strand_id
1 'polypeptide(L)'
;KAGRDIYGIPVFQAKLKNTFDILKDYGVKEIIFALPPSTENTAELYDYYKKSNCKIKIYDYPSFKTAGKKRQLREFEIEDLLFRKPIEISDEKTLGYYANKVVLITGGGSIGSELCRQLAKMSPKQIIILDIYENGVYDVQQELKFKYGNKLDLEVEIASITDKDAMSVVFEKYHPDIVINAAAHKHVPLMEHNCVEAIKNNVFGTENVLELCEEYGVDRFMMVSTDKAVNPTNVMGATKRMCEMIAQSYATRARLSALAQDLVMFSARQAQ
;
A
#
# COMPACT_ATOMS: atom_id res chain seq x y z
N LYS A 1 -18.65 -27.47 22.94
CA LYS A 1 -19.34 -28.39 21.99
C LYS A 1 -18.43 -29.54 21.54
N ALA A 2 -17.13 -29.50 21.86
CA ALA A 2 -16.20 -30.57 21.56
C ALA A 2 -16.61 -31.89 22.27
N GLY A 3 -16.36 -33.03 21.61
CA GLY A 3 -16.75 -34.35 22.12
C GLY A 3 -18.21 -34.73 21.88
N ARG A 4 -18.92 -33.99 21.00
CA ARG A 4 -20.29 -34.29 20.55
C ARG A 4 -20.31 -34.57 19.07
N ASP A 5 -21.31 -35.31 18.61
CA ASP A 5 -21.61 -35.46 17.20
C ASP A 5 -22.69 -34.45 16.77
N ILE A 6 -22.53 -33.92 15.56
CA ILE A 6 -23.53 -33.07 14.91
C ILE A 6 -23.89 -33.78 13.60
N TYR A 7 -25.10 -34.32 13.51
CA TYR A 7 -25.56 -35.08 12.34
C TYR A 7 -24.64 -36.25 11.96
N GLY A 8 -24.07 -36.97 12.96
CA GLY A 8 -23.16 -38.09 12.74
C GLY A 8 -21.72 -37.65 12.41
N ILE A 9 -21.41 -36.37 12.48
CA ILE A 9 -20.07 -35.83 12.27
C ILE A 9 -19.44 -35.50 13.62
N PRO A 10 -18.29 -36.11 13.98
CA PRO A 10 -17.64 -35.85 15.27
C PRO A 10 -17.10 -34.41 15.36
N VAL A 11 -17.25 -33.81 16.52
CA VAL A 11 -16.77 -32.45 16.80
C VAL A 11 -15.55 -32.51 17.72
N PHE A 12 -14.42 -32.07 17.23
CA PHE A 12 -13.17 -31.98 17.97
C PHE A 12 -12.88 -30.54 18.42
N GLN A 13 -12.07 -30.40 19.43
CA GLN A 13 -11.52 -29.11 19.81
C GLN A 13 -10.41 -28.73 18.83
N ALA A 14 -10.37 -27.47 18.38
CA ALA A 14 -9.24 -26.95 17.61
C ALA A 14 -7.95 -27.01 18.45
N LYS A 15 -6.83 -27.34 17.83
CA LYS A 15 -5.50 -27.44 18.48
C LYS A 15 -5.41 -28.51 19.58
N LEU A 16 -5.84 -29.73 19.31
CA LEU A 16 -5.51 -30.88 20.16
C LEU A 16 -4.06 -31.33 19.94
N LYS A 17 -3.44 -31.96 20.93
CA LYS A 17 -2.08 -32.54 20.79
C LYS A 17 -1.96 -33.54 19.63
N ASN A 18 -3.03 -34.24 19.33
CA ASN A 18 -3.12 -35.27 18.27
C ASN A 18 -3.98 -34.81 17.07
N THR A 19 -4.13 -33.50 16.85
CA THR A 19 -4.97 -32.98 15.74
C THR A 19 -4.53 -33.55 14.36
N PHE A 20 -3.25 -33.61 14.10
CA PHE A 20 -2.75 -34.09 12.81
C PHE A 20 -2.97 -35.59 12.61
N ASP A 21 -2.92 -36.38 13.67
CA ASP A 21 -3.27 -37.81 13.62
C ASP A 21 -4.76 -37.97 13.33
N ILE A 22 -5.63 -37.20 13.99
CA ILE A 22 -7.06 -37.19 13.70
C ILE A 22 -7.33 -36.85 12.24
N LEU A 23 -6.70 -35.79 11.69
CA LEU A 23 -6.85 -35.42 10.30
C LEU A 23 -6.46 -36.54 9.34
N LYS A 24 -5.40 -37.26 9.68
CA LYS A 24 -4.91 -38.41 8.91
C LYS A 24 -5.86 -39.62 9.01
N ASP A 25 -6.31 -39.93 10.20
CA ASP A 25 -7.21 -41.09 10.47
C ASP A 25 -8.56 -40.93 9.75
N TYR A 26 -9.06 -39.69 9.67
CA TYR A 26 -10.27 -39.35 8.92
C TYR A 26 -10.02 -39.08 7.43
N GLY A 27 -8.77 -39.20 6.95
CA GLY A 27 -8.42 -38.95 5.54
C GLY A 27 -8.72 -37.56 5.04
N VAL A 28 -8.62 -36.55 5.93
CA VAL A 28 -8.96 -35.14 5.61
C VAL A 28 -7.98 -34.61 4.58
N LYS A 29 -8.48 -34.13 3.45
CA LYS A 29 -7.70 -33.51 2.38
C LYS A 29 -7.81 -32.00 2.34
N GLU A 30 -8.91 -31.46 2.83
CA GLU A 30 -9.22 -30.04 2.81
C GLU A 30 -9.72 -29.58 4.19
N ILE A 31 -9.27 -28.40 4.62
CA ILE A 31 -9.69 -27.73 5.84
C ILE A 31 -10.36 -26.43 5.44
N ILE A 32 -11.59 -26.22 5.91
CA ILE A 32 -12.37 -25.03 5.60
C ILE A 32 -12.41 -24.13 6.84
N PHE A 33 -11.88 -22.94 6.72
CA PHE A 33 -12.00 -21.91 7.74
C PHE A 33 -13.34 -21.20 7.58
N ALA A 34 -14.31 -21.60 8.39
CA ALA A 34 -15.64 -21.01 8.43
C ALA A 34 -15.79 -20.09 9.66
N LEU A 35 -14.81 -19.23 9.87
CA LEU A 35 -14.78 -18.25 10.97
C LEU A 35 -15.00 -16.85 10.41
N PRO A 36 -15.75 -15.98 11.13
CA PRO A 36 -15.84 -14.57 10.76
C PRO A 36 -14.44 -13.94 10.70
N PRO A 37 -14.19 -13.00 9.76
CA PRO A 37 -12.87 -12.36 9.61
C PRO A 37 -12.36 -11.62 10.85
N SER A 38 -13.26 -11.29 11.78
CA SER A 38 -12.97 -10.61 13.05
C SER A 38 -12.72 -11.57 14.21
N THR A 39 -12.60 -12.88 13.97
CA THR A 39 -12.40 -13.84 15.06
C THR A 39 -10.95 -13.78 15.54
N GLU A 40 -10.77 -13.50 16.83
CA GLU A 40 -9.47 -13.60 17.49
C GLU A 40 -8.87 -15.00 17.26
N ASN A 41 -7.55 -15.09 17.10
CA ASN A 41 -6.78 -16.32 16.89
C ASN A 41 -6.93 -17.01 15.50
N THR A 42 -7.56 -16.39 14.49
CA THR A 42 -7.65 -16.99 13.16
C THR A 42 -6.26 -17.15 12.51
N ALA A 43 -5.35 -16.18 12.72
CA ALA A 43 -3.96 -16.24 12.27
C ALA A 43 -3.22 -17.44 12.87
N GLU A 44 -3.32 -17.62 14.20
CA GLU A 44 -2.68 -18.74 14.87
C GLU A 44 -3.24 -20.10 14.43
N LEU A 45 -4.54 -20.18 14.15
CA LEU A 45 -5.15 -21.40 13.64
C LEU A 45 -4.67 -21.69 12.22
N TYR A 46 -4.55 -20.68 11.38
CA TYR A 46 -4.01 -20.82 10.03
C TYR A 46 -2.56 -21.33 10.08
N ASP A 47 -1.68 -20.69 10.86
CA ASP A 47 -0.27 -21.10 11.01
C ASP A 47 -0.14 -22.51 11.60
N TYR A 48 -1.05 -22.89 12.50
CA TYR A 48 -1.10 -24.23 13.05
C TYR A 48 -1.45 -25.26 11.97
N TYR A 49 -2.55 -25.02 11.24
CA TYR A 49 -3.03 -26.00 10.23
C TYR A 49 -2.24 -25.95 8.91
N LYS A 50 -1.50 -24.89 8.61
CA LYS A 50 -0.57 -24.82 7.48
C LYS A 50 0.51 -25.93 7.55
N LYS A 51 0.80 -26.43 8.75
CA LYS A 51 1.73 -27.55 8.97
C LYS A 51 1.12 -28.92 8.61
N SER A 52 -0.19 -29.00 8.38
CA SER A 52 -0.84 -30.19 7.83
C SER A 52 -0.64 -30.22 6.32
N ASN A 53 -0.64 -31.39 5.71
CA ASN A 53 -0.60 -31.53 4.25
C ASN A 53 -1.97 -31.33 3.59
N CYS A 54 -2.92 -30.68 4.29
CA CYS A 54 -4.26 -30.43 3.81
C CYS A 54 -4.32 -29.09 3.07
N LYS A 55 -5.14 -29.03 2.01
CA LYS A 55 -5.47 -27.75 1.38
C LYS A 55 -6.33 -26.92 2.33
N ILE A 56 -5.97 -25.63 2.52
CA ILE A 56 -6.74 -24.73 3.38
C ILE A 56 -7.57 -23.82 2.48
N LYS A 57 -8.88 -23.78 2.74
CA LYS A 57 -9.84 -22.89 2.07
C LYS A 57 -10.57 -22.01 3.08
N ILE A 58 -11.03 -20.85 2.66
CA ILE A 58 -11.85 -19.96 3.45
C ILE A 58 -13.29 -19.98 2.95
N TYR A 59 -14.22 -19.91 3.89
CA TYR A 59 -15.63 -19.73 3.59
C TYR A 59 -15.97 -18.24 3.71
N ASP A 60 -16.31 -17.61 2.57
CA ASP A 60 -16.69 -16.21 2.56
C ASP A 60 -18.02 -15.99 3.28
N TYR A 61 -17.96 -15.30 4.42
CA TYR A 61 -19.13 -14.79 5.08
C TYR A 61 -19.69 -13.61 4.30
N PRO A 62 -20.99 -13.60 3.94
CA PRO A 62 -21.58 -12.46 3.28
C PRO A 62 -21.47 -11.23 4.20
N SER A 63 -20.73 -10.21 3.77
CA SER A 63 -20.84 -8.88 4.37
C SER A 63 -22.18 -8.27 3.98
N PHE A 64 -22.71 -7.33 4.78
CA PHE A 64 -23.97 -6.63 4.49
C PHE A 64 -23.99 -5.96 3.11
N LYS A 65 -22.83 -5.71 2.49
CA LYS A 65 -22.67 -5.13 1.14
C LYS A 65 -22.73 -6.17 0.00
N THR A 66 -22.68 -7.47 0.29
CA THR A 66 -22.73 -8.55 -0.70
C THR A 66 -24.02 -9.35 -0.63
N ALA A 67 -25.10 -8.77 -0.12
CA ALA A 67 -26.43 -9.37 -0.13
C ALA A 67 -26.83 -9.66 -1.59
N GLY A 68 -26.76 -10.94 -1.99
CA GLY A 68 -27.09 -11.41 -3.35
C GLY A 68 -25.98 -12.20 -4.06
N LYS A 69 -24.73 -12.20 -3.62
CA LYS A 69 -23.68 -13.07 -4.18
C LYS A 69 -23.76 -14.47 -3.55
N LYS A 70 -23.69 -15.51 -4.40
CA LYS A 70 -23.63 -16.91 -3.94
C LYS A 70 -22.39 -17.10 -3.05
N ARG A 71 -22.58 -17.78 -1.91
CA ARG A 71 -21.51 -18.19 -1.00
C ARG A 71 -20.53 -19.07 -1.75
N GLN A 72 -19.25 -18.73 -1.70
CA GLN A 72 -18.22 -19.49 -2.41
C GLN A 72 -17.12 -19.94 -1.43
N LEU A 73 -16.64 -21.17 -1.64
CA LEU A 73 -15.39 -21.64 -1.07
C LEU A 73 -14.27 -21.18 -2.00
N ARG A 74 -13.29 -20.48 -1.47
CA ARG A 74 -12.11 -20.05 -2.23
C ARG A 74 -10.83 -20.41 -1.49
N GLU A 75 -9.73 -20.39 -2.19
CA GLU A 75 -8.41 -20.52 -1.58
C GLU A 75 -8.07 -19.27 -0.76
N PHE A 76 -7.17 -19.42 0.21
CA PHE A 76 -6.65 -18.30 0.98
C PHE A 76 -5.81 -17.38 0.07
N GLU A 77 -6.13 -16.12 0.06
CA GLU A 77 -5.31 -15.07 -0.54
C GLU A 77 -4.40 -14.42 0.53
N ILE A 78 -3.35 -13.72 0.08
CA ILE A 78 -2.40 -13.08 1.01
C ILE A 78 -3.11 -12.06 1.90
N GLU A 79 -4.11 -11.38 1.37
CA GLU A 79 -4.94 -10.39 2.05
C GLU A 79 -5.72 -10.99 3.22
N ASP A 80 -6.14 -12.25 3.12
CA ASP A 80 -6.84 -12.96 4.21
C ASP A 80 -5.93 -13.19 5.42
N LEU A 81 -4.62 -13.30 5.18
CA LEU A 81 -3.63 -13.48 6.25
C LEU A 81 -3.45 -12.22 7.11
N LEU A 82 -3.86 -11.08 6.62
CA LEU A 82 -3.85 -9.83 7.38
C LEU A 82 -4.99 -9.77 8.41
N PHE A 83 -5.98 -10.66 8.32
CA PHE A 83 -7.15 -10.77 9.20
C PHE A 83 -7.87 -9.45 9.48
N ARG A 84 -7.77 -8.51 8.55
CA ARG A 84 -8.46 -7.22 8.58
C ARG A 84 -9.20 -6.99 7.28
N LYS A 85 -10.31 -6.26 7.36
CA LYS A 85 -11.03 -5.86 6.14
C LYS A 85 -10.15 -4.91 5.33
N PRO A 86 -10.03 -5.12 4.00
CA PRO A 86 -9.45 -4.12 3.12
C PRO A 86 -10.18 -2.79 3.31
N ILE A 87 -9.43 -1.70 3.37
CA ILE A 87 -10.02 -0.37 3.35
C ILE A 87 -10.43 -0.11 1.90
N GLU A 88 -11.72 -0.16 1.60
CA GLU A 88 -12.24 0.23 0.30
C GLU A 88 -12.37 1.77 0.29
N ILE A 89 -11.49 2.43 -0.45
CA ILE A 89 -11.60 3.86 -0.75
C ILE A 89 -12.63 3.99 -1.88
N SER A 90 -13.90 4.02 -1.52
CA SER A 90 -15.02 4.05 -2.47
C SER A 90 -16.00 5.20 -2.19
N ASP A 91 -15.61 6.18 -1.38
CA ASP A 91 -16.44 7.35 -1.16
C ASP A 91 -16.35 8.31 -2.35
N GLU A 92 -17.48 8.91 -2.71
CA GLU A 92 -17.59 9.83 -3.85
C GLU A 92 -16.64 11.04 -3.72
N LYS A 93 -16.32 11.44 -2.48
CA LYS A 93 -15.39 12.54 -2.21
C LYS A 93 -13.97 12.19 -2.65
N THR A 94 -13.50 10.99 -2.32
CA THR A 94 -12.16 10.52 -2.70
C THR A 94 -12.07 10.30 -4.21
N LEU A 95 -13.10 9.71 -4.82
CA LEU A 95 -13.15 9.53 -6.27
C LEU A 95 -13.12 10.87 -7.02
N GLY A 96 -13.91 11.85 -6.55
CA GLY A 96 -13.96 13.20 -7.14
C GLY A 96 -12.68 14.01 -6.94
N TYR A 97 -11.89 13.66 -5.93
CA TYR A 97 -10.67 14.37 -5.58
C TYR A 97 -9.56 14.28 -6.62
N TYR A 98 -9.39 13.11 -7.23
CA TYR A 98 -8.37 12.84 -8.24
C TYR A 98 -8.89 12.99 -9.67
N ALA A 99 -10.21 13.12 -9.84
CA ALA A 99 -10.81 13.25 -11.17
C ALA A 99 -10.30 14.53 -11.88
N ASN A 100 -9.91 14.35 -13.15
CA ASN A 100 -9.36 15.42 -13.99
C ASN A 100 -8.06 16.09 -13.48
N LYS A 101 -7.35 15.47 -12.53
CA LYS A 101 -6.07 15.96 -12.00
C LYS A 101 -4.88 15.28 -12.67
N VAL A 102 -3.80 16.03 -12.82
CA VAL A 102 -2.48 15.51 -13.20
C VAL A 102 -1.76 15.06 -11.92
N VAL A 103 -1.44 13.77 -11.82
CA VAL A 103 -0.85 13.18 -10.61
C VAL A 103 0.54 12.65 -10.92
N LEU A 104 1.56 13.20 -10.26
CA LEU A 104 2.94 12.70 -10.31
C LEU A 104 3.18 11.79 -9.11
N ILE A 105 3.66 10.57 -9.37
CA ILE A 105 4.07 9.61 -8.36
C ILE A 105 5.57 9.39 -8.49
N THR A 106 6.35 9.73 -7.46
CA THR A 106 7.76 9.41 -7.40
C THR A 106 7.98 8.10 -6.64
N GLY A 107 8.78 7.20 -7.21
CA GLY A 107 9.00 5.86 -6.66
C GLY A 107 8.01 4.83 -7.19
N GLY A 108 8.40 4.08 -8.23
CA GLY A 108 7.62 3.02 -8.89
C GLY A 108 7.73 1.64 -8.22
N GLY A 109 8.21 1.57 -6.98
CA GLY A 109 8.25 0.33 -6.21
C GLY A 109 6.84 -0.21 -5.88
N SER A 110 6.75 -1.20 -4.99
CA SER A 110 5.47 -1.88 -4.66
C SER A 110 4.34 -0.92 -4.28
N ILE A 111 4.64 0.12 -3.49
CA ILE A 111 3.62 1.10 -3.06
C ILE A 111 3.24 2.03 -4.20
N GLY A 112 4.22 2.63 -4.89
CA GLY A 112 3.93 3.54 -6.00
C GLY A 112 3.21 2.86 -7.14
N SER A 113 3.56 1.62 -7.47
CA SER A 113 2.84 0.81 -8.46
C SER A 113 1.38 0.57 -8.06
N GLU A 114 1.12 0.26 -6.79
CA GLU A 114 -0.24 0.07 -6.30
C GLU A 114 -1.02 1.39 -6.27
N LEU A 115 -0.40 2.49 -5.92
CA LEU A 115 -1.01 3.82 -6.04
C LEU A 115 -1.43 4.12 -7.48
N CYS A 116 -0.58 3.81 -8.48
CA CYS A 116 -0.97 3.94 -9.89
C CYS A 116 -2.21 3.11 -10.23
N ARG A 117 -2.28 1.84 -9.75
CA ARG A 117 -3.44 0.97 -9.98
C ARG A 117 -4.73 1.51 -9.36
N GLN A 118 -4.64 2.08 -8.18
CA GLN A 118 -5.80 2.65 -7.50
C GLN A 118 -6.23 3.96 -8.16
N LEU A 119 -5.30 4.85 -8.46
CA LEU A 119 -5.58 6.13 -9.14
C LEU A 119 -6.18 5.95 -10.53
N ALA A 120 -5.73 4.93 -11.27
CA ALA A 120 -6.29 4.60 -12.59
C ALA A 120 -7.81 4.33 -12.57
N LYS A 121 -8.38 3.97 -11.41
CA LYS A 121 -9.83 3.78 -11.21
C LYS A 121 -10.59 5.08 -10.95
N MET A 122 -9.88 6.18 -10.67
CA MET A 122 -10.44 7.45 -10.21
C MET A 122 -10.54 8.50 -11.32
N SER A 123 -10.34 8.09 -12.57
CA SER A 123 -10.41 8.96 -13.76
C SER A 123 -9.54 10.23 -13.68
N PRO A 124 -8.24 10.11 -13.34
CA PRO A 124 -7.34 11.25 -13.38
C PRO A 124 -7.21 11.76 -14.82
N LYS A 125 -6.79 13.02 -14.99
CA LYS A 125 -6.45 13.56 -16.30
C LYS A 125 -5.22 12.86 -16.87
N GLN A 126 -4.19 12.69 -16.02
CA GLN A 126 -2.95 12.04 -16.38
C GLN A 126 -2.26 11.49 -15.12
N ILE A 127 -1.60 10.36 -15.22
CA ILE A 127 -0.70 9.83 -14.20
C ILE A 127 0.72 9.83 -14.76
N ILE A 128 1.66 10.36 -14.01
CA ILE A 128 3.08 10.27 -14.29
C ILE A 128 3.71 9.43 -13.18
N ILE A 129 4.41 8.36 -13.53
CA ILE A 129 5.18 7.56 -12.59
C ILE A 129 6.67 7.76 -12.89
N LEU A 130 7.43 8.11 -11.86
CA LEU A 130 8.86 8.41 -11.96
C LEU A 130 9.65 7.50 -11.03
N ASP A 131 10.67 6.83 -11.57
CA ASP A 131 11.61 6.01 -10.82
C ASP A 131 12.96 5.96 -11.52
N ILE A 132 14.01 5.62 -10.79
CA ILE A 132 15.33 5.31 -11.34
C ILE A 132 15.39 3.89 -11.94
N TYR A 133 14.49 3.00 -11.52
CA TYR A 133 14.46 1.60 -11.94
C TYR A 133 13.42 1.38 -13.04
N GLU A 134 13.91 1.37 -14.30
CA GLU A 134 13.08 1.31 -15.50
C GLU A 134 12.16 0.08 -15.56
N ASN A 135 12.66 -1.11 -15.20
CA ASN A 135 11.89 -2.35 -15.37
C ASN A 135 10.58 -2.33 -14.56
N GLY A 136 10.64 -1.87 -13.30
CA GLY A 136 9.46 -1.83 -12.43
C GLY A 136 8.37 -0.92 -12.95
N VAL A 137 8.72 0.27 -13.44
CA VAL A 137 7.75 1.22 -13.98
C VAL A 137 7.25 0.81 -15.37
N TYR A 138 8.09 0.15 -16.17
CA TYR A 138 7.69 -0.42 -17.45
C TYR A 138 6.61 -1.49 -17.27
N ASP A 139 6.80 -2.43 -16.34
CA ASP A 139 5.83 -3.49 -16.05
C ASP A 139 4.47 -2.90 -15.66
N VAL A 140 4.45 -1.91 -14.78
CA VAL A 140 3.22 -1.21 -14.37
C VAL A 140 2.58 -0.48 -15.55
N GLN A 141 3.37 0.17 -16.38
CA GLN A 141 2.87 0.84 -17.57
C GLN A 141 2.21 -0.16 -18.53
N GLN A 142 2.84 -1.29 -18.81
CA GLN A 142 2.27 -2.31 -19.71
C GLN A 142 0.98 -2.91 -19.13
N GLU A 143 0.97 -3.22 -17.82
CA GLU A 143 -0.23 -3.72 -17.14
C GLU A 143 -1.40 -2.76 -17.27
N LEU A 144 -1.18 -1.48 -16.96
CA LEU A 144 -2.24 -0.47 -17.00
C LEU A 144 -2.66 -0.09 -18.42
N LYS A 145 -1.74 -0.02 -19.38
CA LYS A 145 -2.05 0.16 -20.80
C LYS A 145 -2.88 -1.01 -21.34
N PHE A 146 -2.55 -2.24 -20.99
CA PHE A 146 -3.34 -3.41 -21.38
C PHE A 146 -4.76 -3.36 -20.81
N LYS A 147 -4.91 -2.93 -19.55
CA LYS A 147 -6.20 -2.92 -18.86
C LYS A 147 -7.11 -1.77 -19.27
N TYR A 148 -6.57 -0.57 -19.47
CA TYR A 148 -7.34 0.65 -19.69
C TYR A 148 -7.23 1.20 -21.11
N GLY A 149 -6.25 0.75 -21.90
CA GLY A 149 -6.00 1.25 -23.24
C GLY A 149 -5.83 2.76 -23.28
N ASN A 150 -6.46 3.40 -24.27
CA ASN A 150 -6.41 4.85 -24.46
C ASN A 150 -7.28 5.65 -23.46
N LYS A 151 -7.94 4.98 -22.51
CA LYS A 151 -8.76 5.66 -21.50
C LYS A 151 -7.93 6.22 -20.33
N LEU A 152 -6.70 5.77 -20.19
CA LEU A 152 -5.76 6.21 -19.16
C LEU A 152 -4.55 6.82 -19.83
N ASP A 153 -4.32 8.10 -19.57
CA ASP A 153 -3.08 8.77 -19.93
C ASP A 153 -2.05 8.49 -18.84
N LEU A 154 -1.10 7.60 -19.12
CA LEU A 154 -0.05 7.16 -18.20
C LEU A 154 1.31 7.31 -18.83
N GLU A 155 2.12 8.19 -18.29
CA GLU A 155 3.49 8.44 -18.70
C GLU A 155 4.50 7.92 -17.67
N VAL A 156 5.67 7.54 -18.15
CA VAL A 156 6.80 7.05 -17.35
C VAL A 156 7.98 7.95 -17.57
N GLU A 157 8.57 8.43 -16.47
CA GLU A 157 9.82 9.21 -16.49
C GLU A 157 10.91 8.46 -15.70
N ILE A 158 12.09 8.37 -16.28
CA ILE A 158 13.25 7.75 -15.64
C ILE A 158 14.16 8.85 -15.12
N ALA A 159 14.04 9.11 -13.83
CA ALA A 159 14.84 10.13 -13.14
C ALA A 159 14.99 9.83 -11.66
N SER A 160 15.93 10.47 -11.00
CA SER A 160 16.13 10.42 -9.56
C SER A 160 15.56 11.67 -8.90
N ILE A 161 14.85 11.52 -7.77
CA ILE A 161 14.44 12.66 -6.95
C ILE A 161 15.61 13.46 -6.38
N THR A 162 16.84 12.90 -6.41
CA THR A 162 18.07 13.60 -5.99
C THR A 162 18.63 14.51 -7.08
N ASP A 163 18.17 14.36 -8.32
CA ASP A 163 18.53 15.20 -9.45
C ASP A 163 17.44 16.27 -9.65
N LYS A 164 17.67 17.44 -9.05
CA LYS A 164 16.71 18.53 -9.07
C LYS A 164 16.48 19.08 -10.48
N ASP A 165 17.51 19.11 -11.32
CA ASP A 165 17.41 19.63 -12.69
C ASP A 165 16.54 18.70 -13.54
N ALA A 166 16.79 17.39 -13.47
CA ALA A 166 15.94 16.40 -14.15
C ALA A 166 14.48 16.45 -13.66
N MET A 167 14.28 16.59 -12.35
CA MET A 167 12.95 16.74 -11.76
C MET A 167 12.26 18.03 -12.22
N SER A 168 12.99 19.16 -12.32
CA SER A 168 12.44 20.43 -12.81
C SER A 168 11.87 20.29 -14.24
N VAL A 169 12.58 19.59 -15.13
CA VAL A 169 12.09 19.30 -16.49
C VAL A 169 10.78 18.54 -16.46
N VAL A 170 10.63 17.57 -15.54
CA VAL A 170 9.37 16.80 -15.38
C VAL A 170 8.24 17.70 -14.89
N PHE A 171 8.49 18.56 -13.90
CA PHE A 171 7.49 19.49 -13.39
C PHE A 171 7.07 20.53 -14.44
N GLU A 172 8.02 21.07 -15.20
CA GLU A 172 7.75 22.00 -16.30
C GLU A 172 6.92 21.34 -17.41
N LYS A 173 7.21 20.08 -17.74
CA LYS A 173 6.53 19.35 -18.80
C LYS A 173 5.09 19.00 -18.46
N TYR A 174 4.83 18.58 -17.22
CA TYR A 174 3.55 17.98 -16.83
C TYR A 174 2.67 18.88 -15.97
N HIS A 175 3.22 19.88 -15.30
CA HIS A 175 2.50 20.75 -14.35
C HIS A 175 1.57 19.96 -13.42
N PRO A 176 2.12 19.08 -12.53
CA PRO A 176 1.30 18.22 -11.71
C PRO A 176 0.45 19.03 -10.71
N ASP A 177 -0.84 18.69 -10.62
CA ASP A 177 -1.74 19.21 -9.58
C ASP A 177 -1.45 18.54 -8.22
N ILE A 178 -1.10 17.25 -8.25
CA ILE A 178 -0.89 16.43 -7.06
C ILE A 178 0.43 15.67 -7.21
N VAL A 179 1.25 15.71 -6.16
CA VAL A 179 2.51 14.93 -6.10
C VAL A 179 2.44 13.94 -4.94
N ILE A 180 2.71 12.67 -5.24
CA ILE A 180 2.80 11.60 -4.24
C ILE A 180 4.24 11.08 -4.21
N ASN A 181 4.97 11.40 -3.15
CA ASN A 181 6.36 10.98 -2.96
C ASN A 181 6.41 9.62 -2.26
N ALA A 182 6.58 8.54 -3.03
CA ALA A 182 6.80 7.18 -2.53
C ALA A 182 8.26 6.70 -2.74
N ALA A 183 9.12 7.52 -3.34
CA ALA A 183 10.53 7.23 -3.52
C ALA A 183 11.26 7.25 -2.17
N ALA A 184 11.89 6.14 -1.81
CA ALA A 184 12.74 6.06 -0.62
C ALA A 184 13.61 4.80 -0.61
N HIS A 185 14.79 4.90 -0.04
CA HIS A 185 15.55 3.74 0.41
C HIS A 185 14.98 3.25 1.74
N LYS A 186 14.47 2.00 1.78
CA LYS A 186 13.64 1.49 2.88
C LYS A 186 14.25 0.33 3.68
N HIS A 187 15.29 -0.31 3.17
CA HIS A 187 15.89 -1.48 3.81
C HIS A 187 16.81 -1.09 4.96
N VAL A 188 16.34 -1.28 6.20
CA VAL A 188 17.08 -0.88 7.41
C VAL A 188 18.52 -1.39 7.43
N PRO A 189 18.82 -2.70 7.26
CA PRO A 189 20.19 -3.18 7.34
C PRO A 189 21.12 -2.55 6.28
N LEU A 190 20.60 -2.29 5.08
CA LEU A 190 21.40 -1.65 4.04
C LEU A 190 21.68 -0.18 4.36
N MET A 191 20.72 0.53 4.92
CA MET A 191 20.85 1.95 5.23
C MET A 191 21.74 2.22 6.45
N GLU A 192 21.87 1.26 7.38
CA GLU A 192 22.87 1.35 8.45
C GLU A 192 24.31 1.38 7.92
N HIS A 193 24.56 0.69 6.81
CA HIS A 193 25.88 0.69 6.15
C HIS A 193 26.04 1.78 5.09
N ASN A 194 24.94 2.43 4.66
CA ASN A 194 24.90 3.42 3.60
C ASN A 194 24.17 4.70 4.06
N CYS A 195 24.57 5.23 5.22
CA CYS A 195 23.89 6.36 5.85
C CYS A 195 23.84 7.61 4.96
N VAL A 196 24.93 7.90 4.26
CA VAL A 196 25.03 9.07 3.37
C VAL A 196 24.02 8.95 2.22
N GLU A 197 23.91 7.78 1.62
CA GLU A 197 22.97 7.54 0.53
C GLU A 197 21.52 7.57 1.03
N ALA A 198 21.26 7.06 2.25
CA ALA A 198 19.96 7.18 2.88
C ALA A 198 19.54 8.64 3.07
N ILE A 199 20.44 9.49 3.56
CA ILE A 199 20.18 10.92 3.74
C ILE A 199 19.99 11.60 2.38
N LYS A 200 20.90 11.37 1.44
CA LYS A 200 20.86 11.98 0.10
C LYS A 200 19.54 11.67 -0.61
N ASN A 201 19.17 10.39 -0.66
CA ASN A 201 17.95 9.99 -1.37
C ASN A 201 16.69 10.36 -0.59
N ASN A 202 16.60 9.99 0.70
CA ASN A 202 15.35 10.17 1.42
C ASN A 202 15.13 11.64 1.82
N VAL A 203 16.15 12.31 2.38
CA VAL A 203 16.00 13.66 2.93
C VAL A 203 16.11 14.70 1.82
N PHE A 204 17.25 14.81 1.16
CA PHE A 204 17.44 15.82 0.12
C PHE A 204 16.58 15.56 -1.11
N GLY A 205 16.36 14.28 -1.50
CA GLY A 205 15.42 13.97 -2.56
C GLY A 205 14.00 14.42 -2.25
N THR A 206 13.53 14.26 -1.00
CA THR A 206 12.21 14.75 -0.57
C THR A 206 12.18 16.29 -0.56
N GLU A 207 13.25 16.94 -0.12
CA GLU A 207 13.38 18.39 -0.11
C GLU A 207 13.29 18.97 -1.54
N ASN A 208 14.05 18.41 -2.49
CA ASN A 208 13.97 18.79 -3.91
C ASN A 208 12.54 18.71 -4.46
N VAL A 209 11.82 17.63 -4.16
CA VAL A 209 10.44 17.48 -4.62
C VAL A 209 9.53 18.54 -3.99
N LEU A 210 9.71 18.87 -2.72
CA LEU A 210 8.92 19.90 -2.03
C LEU A 210 9.23 21.31 -2.56
N GLU A 211 10.49 21.62 -2.82
CA GLU A 211 10.88 22.89 -3.44
C GLU A 211 10.21 23.07 -4.80
N LEU A 212 10.23 22.03 -5.63
CA LEU A 212 9.57 22.05 -6.95
C LEU A 212 8.03 22.13 -6.80
N CYS A 213 7.43 21.48 -5.80
CA CYS A 213 6.01 21.66 -5.52
C CYS A 213 5.66 23.11 -5.19
N GLU A 214 6.50 23.79 -4.41
CA GLU A 214 6.31 25.23 -4.09
C GLU A 214 6.52 26.10 -5.33
N GLU A 215 7.58 25.86 -6.10
CA GLU A 215 7.95 26.62 -7.30
C GLU A 215 6.89 26.52 -8.40
N TYR A 216 6.37 25.32 -8.66
CA TYR A 216 5.39 25.07 -9.72
C TYR A 216 3.92 25.14 -9.25
N GLY A 217 3.67 25.52 -8.00
CA GLY A 217 2.33 25.75 -7.47
C GLY A 217 1.47 24.50 -7.40
N VAL A 218 2.06 23.35 -7.00
CA VAL A 218 1.34 22.08 -6.82
C VAL A 218 0.27 22.23 -5.75
N ASP A 219 -0.96 21.86 -6.06
CA ASP A 219 -2.10 21.97 -5.14
C ASP A 219 -1.89 21.13 -3.88
N ARG A 220 -1.31 19.93 -4.04
CA ARG A 220 -1.15 18.98 -2.93
C ARG A 220 0.08 18.08 -3.05
N PHE A 221 0.75 17.93 -1.93
CA PHE A 221 1.84 17.00 -1.75
C PHE A 221 1.48 15.94 -0.70
N MET A 222 1.71 14.68 -1.04
CA MET A 222 1.56 13.53 -0.13
C MET A 222 2.89 12.78 -0.04
N MET A 223 3.34 12.47 1.16
CA MET A 223 4.53 11.66 1.37
C MET A 223 4.17 10.34 2.03
N VAL A 224 4.63 9.23 1.43
CA VAL A 224 4.55 7.91 2.06
C VAL A 224 5.58 7.83 3.17
N SER A 225 5.15 7.60 4.41
CA SER A 225 6.02 7.42 5.57
C SER A 225 5.92 5.99 6.13
N THR A 226 6.49 5.76 7.31
CA THR A 226 6.63 4.45 7.94
C THR A 226 6.47 4.55 9.46
N ASP A 227 6.04 3.43 10.09
CA ASP A 227 6.03 3.24 11.54
C ASP A 227 7.42 3.48 12.17
N LYS A 228 8.50 3.18 11.44
CA LYS A 228 9.89 3.35 11.88
C LYS A 228 10.33 4.81 12.02
N ALA A 229 9.53 5.76 11.52
CA ALA A 229 9.72 7.19 11.75
C ALA A 229 9.24 7.63 13.15
N VAL A 230 8.50 6.76 13.86
CA VAL A 230 8.05 7.02 15.24
C VAL A 230 9.16 6.60 16.20
N ASN A 231 9.75 7.57 16.92
CA ASN A 231 10.88 7.31 17.83
C ASN A 231 11.97 6.45 17.15
N PRO A 232 12.61 6.96 16.08
CA PRO A 232 13.45 6.16 15.21
C PRO A 232 14.67 5.62 15.96
N THR A 233 14.93 4.33 15.81
CA THR A 233 16.08 3.62 16.38
C THR A 233 17.09 3.19 15.33
N ASN A 234 16.90 3.61 14.08
CA ASN A 234 17.74 3.26 12.95
C ASN A 234 17.82 4.44 11.94
N VAL A 235 18.85 4.42 11.10
CA VAL A 235 19.13 5.48 10.13
C VAL A 235 17.94 5.69 9.16
N MET A 236 17.39 4.62 8.62
CA MET A 236 16.27 4.72 7.68
C MET A 236 15.05 5.39 8.33
N GLY A 237 14.68 4.98 9.55
CA GLY A 237 13.61 5.61 10.32
C GLY A 237 13.88 7.08 10.62
N ALA A 238 15.13 7.41 11.00
CA ALA A 238 15.54 8.79 11.25
C ALA A 238 15.43 9.66 9.99
N THR A 239 15.87 9.16 8.82
CA THR A 239 15.71 9.90 7.55
C THR A 239 14.24 10.15 7.21
N LYS A 240 13.36 9.17 7.40
CA LYS A 240 11.92 9.34 7.17
C LYS A 240 11.29 10.33 8.15
N ARG A 241 11.74 10.33 9.41
CA ARG A 241 11.32 11.34 10.38
C ARG A 241 11.75 12.76 9.98
N MET A 242 12.97 12.92 9.49
CA MET A 242 13.40 14.20 8.93
C MET A 242 12.52 14.65 7.76
N CYS A 243 12.21 13.75 6.83
CA CYS A 243 11.29 14.06 5.72
C CYS A 243 9.92 14.55 6.23
N GLU A 244 9.36 13.92 7.28
CA GLU A 244 8.11 14.39 7.91
C GLU A 244 8.25 15.83 8.44
N MET A 245 9.36 16.12 9.11
CA MET A 245 9.60 17.46 9.67
C MET A 245 9.78 18.51 8.57
N ILE A 246 10.49 18.19 7.50
CA ILE A 246 10.65 19.07 6.34
C ILE A 246 9.27 19.35 5.71
N ALA A 247 8.50 18.32 5.42
CA ALA A 247 7.16 18.47 4.85
C ALA A 247 6.25 19.32 5.76
N GLN A 248 6.32 19.15 7.09
CA GLN A 248 5.59 20.00 8.04
C GLN A 248 6.03 21.47 7.98
N SER A 249 7.34 21.71 7.80
CA SER A 249 7.88 23.07 7.66
C SER A 249 7.31 23.75 6.42
N TYR A 250 7.31 23.06 5.28
CA TYR A 250 6.69 23.56 4.04
C TYR A 250 5.18 23.82 4.21
N ALA A 251 4.45 22.89 4.85
CA ALA A 251 3.02 23.09 5.15
C ALA A 251 2.75 24.34 5.99
N THR A 252 3.63 24.60 6.97
CA THR A 252 3.49 25.77 7.83
C THR A 252 3.77 27.06 7.07
N ARG A 253 4.82 27.11 6.25
CA ARG A 253 5.14 28.25 5.39
C ARG A 253 4.00 28.55 4.42
N ALA A 254 3.49 27.52 3.79
CA ALA A 254 2.38 27.62 2.87
C ALA A 254 1.11 28.20 3.51
N ARG A 255 0.74 27.76 4.72
CA ARG A 255 -0.39 28.34 5.47
C ARG A 255 -0.20 29.82 5.83
N LEU A 256 1.04 30.22 6.12
CA LEU A 256 1.35 31.62 6.43
C LEU A 256 1.32 32.50 5.18
N SER A 257 1.59 31.97 4.00
CA SER A 257 1.59 32.71 2.74
C SER A 257 0.21 32.88 2.09
N ALA A 258 -0.85 32.33 2.67
CA ALA A 258 -2.23 32.32 2.15
C ALA A 258 -2.39 31.72 0.73
N LEU A 259 -1.35 31.07 0.20
CA LEU A 259 -1.27 30.51 -1.15
C LEU A 259 -1.39 28.99 -1.18
N ALA A 260 -1.43 28.29 -0.04
CA ALA A 260 -1.48 26.85 -0.01
C ALA A 260 -2.74 26.33 0.67
N GLN A 261 -3.62 25.84 -0.12
CA GLN A 261 -4.70 24.97 0.31
C GLN A 261 -4.14 23.54 0.42
N ASP A 262 -4.03 23.07 1.68
CA ASP A 262 -3.89 21.65 2.03
C ASP A 262 -2.63 20.86 1.60
N LEU A 263 -1.50 21.16 2.21
CA LEU A 263 -0.39 20.20 2.24
C LEU A 263 -0.79 19.06 3.21
N VAL A 264 -1.24 17.94 2.67
CA VAL A 264 -1.68 16.78 3.46
C VAL A 264 -0.53 15.80 3.62
N MET A 265 -0.05 15.63 4.86
CA MET A 265 0.84 14.51 5.18
C MET A 265 0.02 13.27 5.54
N PHE A 266 0.15 12.22 4.75
CA PHE A 266 -0.37 10.91 5.09
C PHE A 266 0.76 10.09 5.72
N SER A 267 0.72 9.93 7.03
CA SER A 267 1.60 9.00 7.74
C SER A 267 0.89 7.67 7.91
N ALA A 268 1.60 6.57 7.73
CA ALA A 268 1.10 5.22 8.05
C ALA A 268 0.66 5.03 9.52
N ARG A 269 0.79 6.09 10.35
CA ARG A 269 0.35 6.13 11.76
C ARG A 269 -1.16 6.01 11.95
N GLN A 270 -1.97 6.33 10.93
CA GLN A 270 -3.45 6.27 11.05
C GLN A 270 -4.03 4.90 10.70
N ALA A 271 -3.19 3.90 10.41
CA ALA A 271 -3.60 2.55 10.05
C ALA A 271 -3.46 1.51 11.19
N GLN A 272 -3.26 1.97 12.44
CA GLN A 272 -3.30 1.10 13.64
C GLN A 272 -4.62 1.25 14.38
#